data_bcfc76098788b99b35c5a149fd2a5b02
#
_entry.id   bcfc76098788b99b35c5a149fd2a5b02
#
_cell.length_a   1.000
_cell.length_b   1.000
_cell.length_c   1.000
_cell.angle_alpha   90.00
_cell.angle_beta   90.00
_cell.angle_gamma   90.00
#
_symmetry.space_group_name_H-M   'P 1'
#
loop_
_entity.id
_entity.type
_entity.pdbx_description
1 polymer ?
#
loop_
_entity_poly.entity_id
_entity_poly.type
_entity_poly.pdbx_seq_one_letter_code
_entity_poly.pdbx_strand_id
1 'polypeptide(L)'
;MSDSQIVLSGMRPTGKLHLGHLFGTLHNWVELQAKHRCFFFAADWHALTSDYADPSRVTENTIEALADWIAAGIDPEKSVVFVQSMVPEHAELHLILSMITPLGWLERVPTYKDQIREVEN
;
A
#
# COMPACT_ATOMS: atom_id res chain seq x y z
N MET A 1 13.16 18.77 21.44
CA MET A 1 12.60 18.74 20.07
C MET A 1 12.50 17.27 19.70
N SER A 2 11.30 16.66 19.69
CA SER A 2 11.16 15.27 19.30
C SER A 2 11.46 15.19 17.81
N ASP A 3 12.41 14.33 17.42
CA ASP A 3 12.71 14.05 16.02
C ASP A 3 11.44 13.46 15.38
N SER A 4 10.69 14.29 14.66
CA SER A 4 9.52 13.86 13.91
C SER A 4 10.00 12.95 12.78
N GLN A 5 9.83 11.65 12.97
CA GLN A 5 10.19 10.67 11.94
C GLN A 5 9.22 10.74 10.76
N ILE A 6 9.69 10.36 9.58
CA ILE A 6 8.84 10.15 8.41
C ILE A 6 8.34 8.72 8.43
N VAL A 7 7.02 8.57 8.36
CA VAL A 7 6.34 7.26 8.28
C VAL A 7 5.71 7.13 6.90
N LEU A 8 6.05 6.08 6.16
CA LEU A 8 5.41 5.69 4.91
C LEU A 8 4.76 4.33 5.09
N SER A 9 3.47 4.23 4.83
CA SER A 9 2.75 2.96 4.88
C SER A 9 1.62 2.93 3.86
N GLY A 10 1.31 1.75 3.35
CA GLY A 10 0.29 1.56 2.33
C GLY A 10 -0.55 0.32 2.58
N MET A 11 -1.74 0.31 1.97
CA MET A 11 -2.66 -0.82 2.00
C MET A 11 -3.15 -1.12 0.59
N ARG A 12 -3.22 -2.39 0.22
CA ARG A 12 -3.79 -2.81 -1.07
C ARG A 12 -5.31 -2.70 -1.03
N PRO A 13 -5.96 -2.05 -2.00
CA PRO A 13 -7.41 -1.93 -2.08
C PRO A 13 -8.02 -3.19 -2.73
N THR A 14 -7.91 -4.34 -2.09
CA THR A 14 -8.38 -5.65 -2.60
C THR A 14 -9.82 -5.99 -2.22
N GLY A 15 -10.61 -5.01 -1.82
CA GLY A 15 -12.02 -5.14 -1.44
C GLY A 15 -12.38 -4.35 -0.19
N LYS A 16 -13.55 -4.61 0.36
CA LYS A 16 -14.05 -3.91 1.54
C LYS A 16 -13.18 -4.18 2.77
N LEU A 17 -12.93 -3.12 3.53
CA LEU A 17 -12.19 -3.24 4.78
C LEU A 17 -13.04 -3.98 5.83
N HIS A 18 -12.36 -4.62 6.75
CA HIS A 18 -12.98 -5.34 7.87
C HIS A 18 -12.26 -4.97 9.18
N LEU A 19 -12.80 -5.46 10.31
CA LEU A 19 -12.27 -5.14 11.65
C LEU A 19 -10.77 -5.43 11.81
N GLY A 20 -10.24 -6.42 11.10
CA GLY A 20 -8.80 -6.70 11.09
C GLY A 20 -7.96 -5.55 10.52
N HIS A 21 -8.43 -4.85 9.48
CA HIS A 21 -7.79 -3.65 8.96
C HIS A 21 -7.91 -2.48 9.94
N LEU A 22 -9.09 -2.32 10.57
CA LEU A 22 -9.31 -1.26 11.54
C LEU A 22 -8.34 -1.36 12.72
N PHE A 23 -8.30 -2.51 13.39
CA PHE A 23 -7.47 -2.70 14.58
C PHE A 23 -6.01 -3.01 14.27
N GLY A 24 -5.71 -3.70 13.16
CA GLY A 24 -4.36 -4.07 12.80
C GLY A 24 -3.56 -2.96 12.12
N THR A 25 -4.23 -2.01 11.48
CA THR A 25 -3.55 -0.98 10.67
C THR A 25 -4.05 0.42 10.97
N LEU A 26 -5.35 0.70 10.76
CA LEU A 26 -5.86 2.08 10.78
C LEU A 26 -5.75 2.72 12.15
N HIS A 27 -6.01 1.99 13.22
CA HIS A 27 -5.85 2.49 14.58
C HIS A 27 -4.41 2.94 14.86
N ASN A 28 -3.43 2.14 14.44
CA ASN A 28 -2.02 2.50 14.54
C ASN A 28 -1.66 3.73 13.67
N TRP A 29 -2.23 3.84 12.45
CA TRP A 29 -2.00 4.98 11.58
C TRP A 29 -2.54 6.29 12.19
N VAL A 30 -3.73 6.24 12.81
CA VAL A 30 -4.31 7.38 13.53
C VAL A 30 -3.41 7.84 14.69
N GLU A 31 -2.80 6.91 15.42
CA GLU A 31 -1.85 7.26 16.47
C GLU A 31 -0.54 7.85 15.91
N LEU A 32 -0.03 7.29 14.82
CA LEU A 32 1.21 7.74 14.18
C LEU A 32 1.08 9.15 13.61
N GLN A 33 -0.04 9.49 12.95
CA GLN A 33 -0.26 10.82 12.38
C GLN A 33 -0.25 11.94 13.42
N ALA A 34 -0.55 11.62 14.69
CA ALA A 34 -0.50 12.60 15.79
C ALA A 34 0.93 12.94 16.22
N LYS A 35 1.92 12.12 15.88
CA LYS A 35 3.29 12.19 16.40
C LYS A 35 4.34 12.39 15.31
N HIS A 36 4.04 11.99 14.07
CA HIS A 36 5.00 11.88 12.97
C HIS A 36 4.46 12.52 11.69
N ARG A 37 5.37 12.79 10.74
CA ARG A 37 4.99 13.17 9.39
C ARG A 37 4.65 11.89 8.61
N CYS A 38 3.37 11.66 8.37
CA CYS A 38 2.87 10.42 7.77
C CYS A 38 2.49 10.60 6.30
N PHE A 39 2.78 9.53 5.54
CA PHE A 39 2.38 9.34 4.14
C PHE A 39 1.67 8.01 4.05
N PHE A 40 0.37 8.01 3.80
CA PHE A 40 -0.45 6.81 3.67
C PHE A 40 -0.96 6.68 2.24
N PHE A 41 -0.80 5.51 1.64
CA PHE A 41 -1.19 5.34 0.25
C PHE A 41 -2.00 4.08 -0.02
N ALA A 42 -2.97 4.21 -0.92
CA ALA A 42 -3.65 3.07 -1.51
C ALA A 42 -2.75 2.47 -2.60
N ALA A 43 -2.32 1.23 -2.39
CA ALA A 43 -1.37 0.53 -3.24
C ALA A 43 -2.12 -0.18 -4.39
N ASP A 44 -2.71 0.60 -5.31
CA ASP A 44 -3.52 0.12 -6.42
C ASP A 44 -2.71 -0.70 -7.44
N TRP A 45 -1.48 -0.32 -7.74
CA TRP A 45 -0.60 -1.15 -8.57
C TRP A 45 -0.22 -2.47 -7.89
N HIS A 46 -0.04 -2.47 -6.57
CA HIS A 46 0.20 -3.72 -5.84
C HIS A 46 -1.05 -4.61 -5.81
N ALA A 47 -2.26 -4.05 -5.86
CA ALA A 47 -3.48 -4.83 -5.98
C ALA A 47 -3.50 -5.66 -7.27
N LEU A 48 -2.95 -5.12 -8.37
CA LEU A 48 -2.86 -5.83 -9.65
C LEU A 48 -2.01 -7.10 -9.58
N THR A 49 -1.18 -7.29 -8.58
CA THR A 49 -0.41 -8.54 -8.43
C THR A 49 -1.29 -9.75 -8.12
N SER A 50 -2.45 -9.54 -7.51
CA SER A 50 -3.47 -10.58 -7.28
C SER A 50 -4.70 -10.42 -8.18
N ASP A 51 -5.03 -9.19 -8.58
CA ASP A 51 -6.26 -8.87 -9.31
C ASP A 51 -5.99 -8.62 -10.82
N TYR A 52 -4.85 -9.07 -11.34
CA TYR A 52 -4.45 -8.83 -12.73
C TYR A 52 -5.42 -9.43 -13.76
N ALA A 53 -6.11 -10.53 -13.43
CA ALA A 53 -7.06 -11.20 -14.31
C ALA A 53 -8.37 -10.40 -14.46
N ASP A 54 -8.79 -9.67 -13.42
CA ASP A 54 -9.95 -8.77 -13.46
C ASP A 54 -9.68 -7.51 -12.63
N PRO A 55 -9.05 -6.48 -13.22
CA PRO A 55 -8.75 -5.23 -12.54
C PRO A 55 -9.95 -4.26 -12.45
N SER A 56 -11.12 -4.65 -12.93
CA SER A 56 -12.29 -3.76 -13.11
C SER A 56 -12.71 -3.06 -11.82
N ARG A 57 -12.47 -3.67 -10.65
CA ARG A 57 -12.87 -3.16 -9.35
C ARG A 57 -11.79 -2.39 -8.59
N VAL A 58 -10.56 -2.35 -9.10
CA VAL A 58 -9.44 -1.73 -8.36
C VAL A 58 -9.70 -0.26 -8.06
N THR A 59 -10.25 0.50 -9.02
CA THR A 59 -10.57 1.92 -8.83
C THR A 59 -11.68 2.11 -7.78
N GLU A 60 -12.76 1.34 -7.86
CA GLU A 60 -13.86 1.39 -6.89
C GLU A 60 -13.37 1.05 -5.47
N ASN A 61 -12.65 -0.05 -5.34
CA ASN A 61 -12.08 -0.49 -4.07
C ASN A 61 -11.09 0.54 -3.49
N THR A 62 -10.33 1.25 -4.35
CA THR A 62 -9.43 2.31 -3.92
C THR A 62 -10.19 3.47 -3.30
N ILE A 63 -11.28 3.93 -3.93
CA ILE A 63 -12.12 5.02 -3.43
C ILE A 63 -12.79 4.62 -2.11
N GLU A 64 -13.36 3.42 -2.04
CA GLU A 64 -13.97 2.89 -0.81
C GLU A 64 -12.95 2.81 0.34
N ALA A 65 -11.75 2.26 0.08
CA ALA A 65 -10.70 2.17 1.09
C ALA A 65 -10.30 3.54 1.64
N LEU A 66 -10.10 4.54 0.77
CA LEU A 66 -9.75 5.90 1.19
C LEU A 66 -10.87 6.55 2.01
N ALA A 67 -12.14 6.32 1.66
CA ALA A 67 -13.29 6.79 2.43
C ALA A 67 -13.33 6.14 3.82
N ASP A 68 -13.08 4.83 3.91
CA ASP A 68 -13.00 4.11 5.18
C ASP A 68 -11.85 4.61 6.07
N TRP A 69 -10.69 4.96 5.48
CA TRP A 69 -9.57 5.53 6.26
C TRP A 69 -9.93 6.86 6.90
N ILE A 70 -10.58 7.74 6.14
CA ILE A 70 -11.05 9.04 6.66
C ILE A 70 -12.09 8.81 7.76
N ALA A 71 -13.04 7.90 7.54
CA ALA A 71 -14.03 7.53 8.54
C ALA A 71 -13.43 6.93 9.81
N ALA A 72 -12.30 6.21 9.69
CA ALA A 72 -11.56 5.66 10.82
C ALA A 72 -10.72 6.71 11.59
N GLY A 73 -10.57 7.93 11.07
CA GLY A 73 -9.87 9.02 11.73
C GLY A 73 -8.54 9.46 11.09
N ILE A 74 -8.22 8.96 9.90
CA ILE A 74 -7.11 9.52 9.12
C ILE A 74 -7.49 10.91 8.64
N ASP A 75 -6.66 11.88 8.97
CA ASP A 75 -6.87 13.30 8.71
C ASP A 75 -5.94 13.76 7.57
N PRO A 76 -6.49 14.09 6.37
CA PRO A 76 -5.69 14.53 5.24
C PRO A 76 -4.98 15.88 5.45
N GLU A 77 -5.37 16.65 6.46
CA GLU A 77 -4.66 17.87 6.81
C GLU A 77 -3.41 17.60 7.66
N LYS A 78 -3.36 16.45 8.34
CA LYS A 78 -2.22 16.04 9.17
C LYS A 78 -1.28 15.07 8.45
N SER A 79 -1.81 14.29 7.53
CA SER A 79 -1.09 13.25 6.80
C SER A 79 -1.26 13.42 5.30
N VAL A 80 -0.24 13.08 4.53
CA VAL A 80 -0.39 12.98 3.08
C VAL A 80 -1.07 11.66 2.75
N VAL A 81 -2.24 11.73 2.14
CA VAL A 81 -2.99 10.55 1.67
C VAL A 81 -2.99 10.57 0.15
N PHE A 82 -2.58 9.47 -0.49
CA PHE A 82 -2.47 9.42 -1.94
C PHE A 82 -2.71 8.02 -2.52
N VAL A 83 -2.87 7.94 -3.83
CA VAL A 83 -2.94 6.67 -4.57
C VAL A 83 -1.58 6.42 -5.23
N GLN A 84 -1.07 5.21 -5.15
CA GLN A 84 0.26 4.85 -5.65
C GLN A 84 0.46 5.19 -7.12
N SER A 85 -0.53 4.92 -7.97
CA SER A 85 -0.46 5.21 -9.41
C SER A 85 -0.39 6.70 -9.77
N MET A 86 -0.71 7.60 -8.82
CA MET A 86 -0.55 9.04 -9.01
C MET A 86 0.88 9.53 -8.80
N VAL A 87 1.80 8.64 -8.40
CA VAL A 87 3.22 8.90 -8.19
C VAL A 87 4.03 7.98 -9.10
N PRO A 88 4.22 8.33 -10.39
CA PRO A 88 4.84 7.46 -11.40
C PRO A 88 6.28 7.08 -11.06
N GLU A 89 6.96 7.84 -10.23
CA GLU A 89 8.30 7.56 -9.74
C GLU A 89 8.42 6.20 -9.04
N HIS A 90 7.32 5.66 -8.50
CA HIS A 90 7.29 4.30 -7.96
C HIS A 90 7.61 3.25 -9.05
N ALA A 91 7.00 3.40 -10.23
CA ALA A 91 7.25 2.50 -11.36
C ALA A 91 8.65 2.72 -11.96
N GLU A 92 9.09 3.97 -12.07
CA GLU A 92 10.43 4.30 -12.57
C GLU A 92 11.51 3.71 -11.66
N LEU A 93 11.40 3.91 -10.35
CA LEU A 93 12.34 3.35 -9.38
C LEU A 93 12.31 1.83 -9.37
N HIS A 94 11.11 1.23 -9.47
CA HIS A 94 10.97 -0.22 -9.59
C HIS A 94 11.73 -0.75 -10.81
N LEU A 95 11.57 -0.11 -11.97
CA LEU A 95 12.27 -0.51 -13.20
C LEU A 95 13.80 -0.45 -13.01
N ILE A 96 14.32 0.65 -12.46
CA ILE A 96 15.75 0.82 -12.21
C ILE A 96 16.26 -0.25 -11.24
N LEU A 97 15.57 -0.48 -10.13
CA LEU A 97 15.94 -1.49 -9.13
C LEU A 97 15.90 -2.90 -9.71
N SER A 98 14.94 -3.20 -10.60
CA SER A 98 14.84 -4.53 -11.25
C SER A 98 16.04 -4.85 -12.13
N MET A 99 16.69 -3.83 -12.73
CA MET A 99 17.89 -4.01 -13.57
C MET A 99 19.13 -4.41 -12.77
N ILE A 100 19.18 -4.06 -11.49
CA ILE A 100 20.36 -4.27 -10.64
C ILE A 100 20.13 -5.32 -9.54
N THR A 101 18.90 -5.80 -9.38
CA THR A 101 18.52 -6.79 -8.35
C THR A 101 18.77 -8.20 -8.86
N PRO A 102 19.69 -8.97 -8.24
CA PRO A 102 19.93 -10.35 -8.65
C PRO A 102 18.69 -11.24 -8.34
N LEU A 103 18.33 -12.12 -9.28
CA LEU A 103 17.20 -13.04 -9.11
C LEU A 103 17.30 -13.87 -7.82
N GLY A 104 18.49 -14.32 -7.44
CA GLY A 104 18.72 -15.07 -6.21
C GLY A 104 18.38 -14.30 -4.91
N TRP A 105 18.20 -12.98 -4.95
CA TRP A 105 17.67 -12.24 -3.82
C TRP A 105 16.15 -12.38 -3.74
N LEU A 106 15.46 -12.29 -4.87
CA LEU A 106 14.00 -12.46 -4.95
C LEU A 106 13.59 -13.86 -4.53
N GLU A 107 14.32 -14.89 -4.95
CA GLU A 107 14.08 -16.28 -4.59
C GLU A 107 14.19 -16.58 -3.09
N ARG A 108 14.75 -15.67 -2.30
CA ARG A 108 14.79 -15.77 -0.82
C ARG A 108 13.56 -15.15 -0.16
N VAL A 109 12.74 -14.40 -0.90
CA VAL A 109 11.55 -13.73 -0.38
C VAL A 109 10.36 -14.69 -0.42
N PRO A 110 9.74 -15.04 0.73
CA PRO A 110 8.61 -15.97 0.77
C PRO A 110 7.45 -15.52 -0.13
N THR A 111 7.05 -14.25 -0.06
CA THR A 111 5.96 -13.67 -0.86
C THR A 111 6.21 -13.82 -2.36
N TYR A 112 7.45 -13.67 -2.83
CA TYR A 112 7.79 -13.88 -4.24
C TYR A 112 7.57 -15.33 -4.68
N LYS A 113 7.96 -16.30 -3.84
CA LYS A 113 7.74 -17.73 -4.11
C LYS A 113 6.25 -18.10 -4.14
N ASP A 114 5.47 -17.49 -3.25
CA ASP A 114 4.03 -17.74 -3.20
C ASP A 114 3.35 -17.18 -4.45
N GLN A 115 3.71 -15.97 -4.89
CA GLN A 115 3.20 -15.37 -6.13
C GLN A 115 3.55 -16.20 -7.38
N ILE A 116 4.77 -16.73 -7.50
CA ILE A 116 5.13 -17.60 -8.62
C ILE A 116 4.18 -18.80 -8.69
N ARG A 117 3.90 -19.43 -7.55
CA ARG A 117 3.00 -20.59 -7.50
C ARG A 117 1.56 -20.25 -7.89
N GLU A 118 1.08 -19.06 -7.54
CA GLU A 118 -0.25 -18.57 -7.90
C GLU A 118 -0.38 -18.27 -9.39
N VAL A 119 0.67 -17.75 -10.03
CA VAL A 119 0.69 -17.41 -11.47
C VAL A 119 0.87 -18.65 -12.34
N GLU A 120 1.53 -19.70 -11.84
CA GLU A 120 1.75 -20.96 -12.58
C GLU A 120 0.52 -21.89 -12.59
N ASN A 121 -0.52 -21.62 -11.82
CA ASN A 121 -1.77 -22.37 -11.75
C ASN A 121 -2.92 -21.61 -12.44
#